data_43cd7fba4108a8d839a8aab6f4a7b8b3
#
_entry.id   43cd7fba4108a8d839a8aab6f4a7b8b3
#
_cell.length_a   1.000
_cell.length_b   1.000
_cell.length_c   1.000
_cell.angle_alpha   90.00
_cell.angle_beta   90.00
_cell.angle_gamma   90.00
#
_symmetry.space_group_name_H-M   'P 1'
#
loop_
_entity.id
_entity.type
_entity.pdbx_description
1 polymer ?
#
loop_
_entity_poly.entity_id
_entity_poly.type
_entity_poly.pdbx_seq_one_letter_code
_entity_poly.pdbx_strand_id
1 'polypeptide(L)'
;LSLIMPILFVIIGLVVGQGQVETLSGSQNWVIFLVMEGLKFAAGVSVMLSGVRMFLNSIIPAFKGISEKLIPNSVPALDCPVLYPFSPSGAMFGFLGSIPAGIIVCLLTVALGSSVVVFPSPIILFFDGCTIGVFGNKYGGWKGALLGGFVSSFIAHLGIIALYPMMGSLFGTGLMLSNI
;
A
#
# COMPACT_ATOMS: atom_id res chain seq x y z
N LEU A 1 7.22 -4.12 -12.06
CA LEU A 1 7.29 -4.26 -10.61
C LEU A 1 8.73 -4.58 -10.17
N SER A 2 9.38 -5.58 -10.76
CA SER A 2 10.71 -6.05 -10.40
C SER A 2 11.83 -5.01 -10.53
N LEU A 3 11.71 -4.01 -11.40
CA LEU A 3 12.67 -2.93 -11.54
C LEU A 3 12.34 -1.73 -10.64
N ILE A 4 11.04 -1.41 -10.52
CA ILE A 4 10.59 -0.22 -9.80
C ILE A 4 10.81 -0.36 -8.29
N MET A 5 10.54 -1.54 -7.72
CA MET A 5 10.70 -1.76 -6.28
C MET A 5 12.14 -1.65 -5.78
N PRO A 6 13.14 -2.30 -6.39
CA PRO A 6 14.52 -2.08 -5.98
C PRO A 6 14.98 -0.63 -6.07
N ILE A 7 14.61 0.07 -7.14
CA ILE A 7 14.94 1.49 -7.30
C ILE A 7 14.32 2.32 -6.17
N LEU A 8 13.06 2.06 -5.84
CA LEU A 8 12.34 2.73 -4.76
C LEU A 8 12.99 2.48 -3.40
N PHE A 9 13.37 1.23 -3.10
CA PHE A 9 14.06 0.90 -1.86
C PHE A 9 15.43 1.57 -1.76
N VAL A 10 16.17 1.66 -2.86
CA VAL A 10 17.45 2.40 -2.88
C VAL A 10 17.22 3.90 -2.65
N ILE A 11 16.20 4.51 -3.26
CA ILE A 11 15.87 5.92 -3.03
C ILE A 11 15.49 6.15 -1.57
N ILE A 12 14.65 5.31 -0.99
CA ILE A 12 14.28 5.38 0.43
C ILE A 12 15.51 5.23 1.33
N GLY A 13 16.38 4.27 1.03
CA GLY A 13 17.61 4.07 1.79
C GLY A 13 18.56 5.27 1.75
N LEU A 14 18.65 5.97 0.60
CA LEU A 14 19.42 7.21 0.49
C LEU A 14 18.81 8.35 1.34
N VAL A 15 17.49 8.43 1.42
CA VAL A 15 16.78 9.44 2.23
C VAL A 15 16.94 9.16 3.72
N VAL A 16 16.84 7.89 4.13
CA VAL A 16 16.98 7.45 5.53
C VAL A 16 18.43 7.61 6.03
N GLY A 17 19.39 7.52 5.13
CA GLY A 17 20.82 7.67 5.43
C GLY A 17 21.55 6.33 5.58
N GLN A 18 22.79 6.32 5.09
CA GLN A 18 23.61 5.10 5.04
C GLN A 18 23.80 4.43 6.39
N GLY A 19 24.07 5.21 7.45
CA GLY A 19 24.32 4.67 8.78
C GLY A 19 23.16 3.86 9.36
N GLN A 20 21.91 4.26 9.08
CA GLN A 20 20.74 3.52 9.53
C GLN A 20 20.56 2.22 8.72
N VAL A 21 20.83 2.26 7.43
CA VAL A 21 20.73 1.08 6.56
C VAL A 21 21.84 0.08 6.86
N GLU A 22 23.04 0.54 7.17
CA GLU A 22 24.19 -0.32 7.55
C GLU A 22 23.92 -1.09 8.85
N THR A 23 23.22 -0.49 9.81
CA THR A 23 22.83 -1.22 11.04
C THR A 23 21.86 -2.37 10.74
N LEU A 24 21.04 -2.26 9.70
CA LEU A 24 20.10 -3.28 9.28
C LEU A 24 20.73 -4.30 8.33
N SER A 25 21.68 -3.88 7.49
CA SER A 25 22.34 -4.75 6.51
C SER A 25 23.41 -5.67 7.13
N GLY A 26 23.86 -5.36 8.34
CA GLY A 26 24.93 -6.11 9.03
C GLY A 26 26.25 -6.05 8.27
N SER A 27 26.76 -7.21 7.84
CA SER A 27 28.03 -7.32 7.10
C SER A 27 27.89 -7.15 5.59
N GLN A 28 26.67 -6.96 5.06
CA GLN A 28 26.42 -6.83 3.62
C GLN A 28 26.53 -5.37 3.17
N ASN A 29 26.90 -5.18 1.89
CA ASN A 29 26.85 -3.87 1.28
C ASN A 29 25.41 -3.34 1.30
N TRP A 30 25.19 -2.15 1.85
CA TRP A 30 23.87 -1.55 2.05
C TRP A 30 23.06 -1.41 0.74
N VAL A 31 23.71 -1.14 -0.40
CA VAL A 31 23.03 -1.05 -1.70
C VAL A 31 22.52 -2.42 -2.13
N ILE A 32 23.36 -3.47 -2.00
CA ILE A 32 22.97 -4.83 -2.36
C ILE A 32 21.83 -5.30 -1.46
N PHE A 33 21.88 -4.98 -0.17
CA PHE A 33 20.82 -5.29 0.78
C PHE A 33 19.49 -4.66 0.33
N LEU A 34 19.45 -3.36 0.02
CA LEU A 34 18.23 -2.67 -0.42
C LEU A 34 17.68 -3.22 -1.74
N VAL A 35 18.55 -3.51 -2.70
CA VAL A 35 18.15 -4.13 -3.97
C VAL A 35 17.52 -5.50 -3.72
N MET A 36 18.13 -6.31 -2.87
CA MET A 36 17.61 -7.63 -2.52
C MET A 36 16.26 -7.56 -1.80
N GLU A 37 16.09 -6.62 -0.86
CA GLU A 37 14.80 -6.41 -0.18
C GLU A 37 13.72 -5.94 -1.15
N GLY A 38 14.05 -5.02 -2.07
CA GLY A 38 13.14 -4.60 -3.13
C GLY A 38 12.74 -5.75 -4.08
N LEU A 39 13.67 -6.66 -4.41
CA LEU A 39 13.38 -7.85 -5.22
C LEU A 39 12.52 -8.86 -4.45
N LYS A 40 12.79 -9.10 -3.17
CA LYS A 40 11.96 -9.95 -2.31
C LYS A 40 10.53 -9.42 -2.22
N PHE A 41 10.36 -8.13 -2.02
CA PHE A 41 9.04 -7.48 -2.02
C PHE A 41 8.33 -7.67 -3.37
N ALA A 42 9.01 -7.39 -4.48
CA ALA A 42 8.44 -7.55 -5.82
C ALA A 42 8.03 -9.01 -6.11
N ALA A 43 8.85 -9.97 -5.69
CA ALA A 43 8.54 -11.40 -5.81
C ALA A 43 7.31 -11.78 -4.97
N GLY A 44 7.26 -11.35 -3.71
CA GLY A 44 6.12 -11.60 -2.83
C GLY A 44 4.81 -11.07 -3.40
N VAL A 45 4.81 -9.82 -3.88
CA VAL A 45 3.63 -9.21 -4.54
C VAL A 45 3.26 -9.98 -5.81
N SER A 46 4.22 -10.41 -6.62
CA SER A 46 3.93 -11.17 -7.85
C SER A 46 3.29 -12.52 -7.55
N VAL A 47 3.77 -13.23 -6.52
CA VAL A 47 3.18 -14.50 -6.06
C VAL A 47 1.77 -14.27 -5.53
N MET A 48 1.58 -13.24 -4.70
CA MET A 48 0.27 -12.88 -4.16
C MET A 48 -0.74 -12.58 -5.28
N LEU A 49 -0.37 -11.75 -6.26
CA LEU A 49 -1.24 -11.42 -7.40
C LEU A 49 -1.57 -12.65 -8.25
N SER A 50 -0.59 -13.57 -8.43
CA SER A 50 -0.83 -14.82 -9.12
C SER A 50 -1.82 -15.72 -8.36
N GLY A 51 -1.66 -15.84 -7.04
CA GLY A 51 -2.59 -16.59 -6.18
C GLY A 51 -4.00 -16.01 -6.22
N VAL A 52 -4.13 -14.68 -6.14
CA VAL A 52 -5.43 -14.00 -6.25
C VAL A 52 -6.10 -14.29 -7.60
N ARG A 53 -5.35 -14.24 -8.71
CA ARG A 53 -5.90 -14.57 -10.04
C ARG A 53 -6.43 -16.00 -10.11
N MET A 54 -5.67 -16.97 -9.57
CA MET A 54 -6.11 -18.37 -9.53
C MET A 54 -7.38 -18.53 -8.70
N PHE A 55 -7.44 -17.91 -7.55
CA PHE A 55 -8.60 -17.92 -6.67
C PHE A 55 -9.84 -17.31 -7.35
N LEU A 56 -9.68 -16.17 -8.02
CA LEU A 56 -10.75 -15.49 -8.73
C LEU A 56 -11.32 -16.30 -9.89
N ASN A 57 -10.47 -17.01 -10.64
CA ASN A 57 -10.90 -17.87 -11.73
C ASN A 57 -11.85 -18.97 -11.26
N SER A 58 -11.77 -19.37 -10.01
CA SER A 58 -12.66 -20.37 -9.40
C SER A 58 -13.88 -19.75 -8.72
N ILE A 59 -13.69 -18.63 -8.04
CA ILE A 59 -14.75 -18.01 -7.23
C ILE A 59 -15.76 -17.22 -8.08
N ILE A 60 -15.30 -16.48 -9.09
CA ILE A 60 -16.21 -15.66 -9.93
C ILE A 60 -17.30 -16.52 -10.59
N PRO A 61 -17.00 -17.67 -11.20
CA PRO A 61 -18.06 -18.54 -11.72
C PRO A 61 -19.01 -19.09 -10.66
N ALA A 62 -18.48 -19.39 -9.46
CA ALA A 62 -19.31 -19.86 -8.35
C ALA A 62 -20.31 -18.78 -7.89
N PHE A 63 -19.84 -17.54 -7.70
CA PHE A 63 -20.71 -16.41 -7.36
C PHE A 63 -21.74 -16.11 -8.45
N LYS A 64 -21.36 -16.24 -9.72
CA LYS A 64 -22.29 -16.10 -10.82
C LYS A 64 -23.42 -17.14 -10.74
N GLY A 65 -23.09 -18.40 -10.45
CA GLY A 65 -24.08 -19.45 -10.24
C GLY A 65 -25.00 -19.19 -9.04
N ILE A 66 -24.48 -18.63 -7.95
CA ILE A 66 -25.26 -18.23 -6.78
C ILE A 66 -26.19 -17.06 -7.14
N SER A 67 -25.68 -16.05 -7.85
CA SER A 67 -26.47 -14.90 -8.29
C SER A 67 -27.62 -15.28 -9.23
N GLU A 68 -27.42 -16.30 -10.06
CA GLU A 68 -28.47 -16.75 -10.99
C GLU A 68 -29.52 -17.63 -10.32
N LYS A 69 -29.14 -18.44 -9.31
CA LYS A 69 -30.00 -19.48 -8.76
C LYS A 69 -30.53 -19.22 -7.35
N LEU A 70 -29.77 -18.55 -6.50
CA LEU A 70 -30.09 -18.39 -5.07
C LEU A 70 -30.48 -16.95 -4.71
N ILE A 71 -29.71 -15.96 -5.16
CA ILE A 71 -29.91 -14.55 -4.78
C ILE A 71 -29.84 -13.70 -6.06
N PRO A 72 -30.95 -13.49 -6.76
CA PRO A 72 -30.97 -12.71 -7.99
C PRO A 72 -30.39 -11.31 -7.79
N ASN A 73 -29.56 -10.85 -8.76
CA ASN A 73 -28.90 -9.55 -8.77
C ASN A 73 -27.84 -9.32 -7.67
N SER A 74 -27.39 -10.37 -6.98
CA SER A 74 -26.25 -10.22 -6.06
C SER A 74 -24.95 -9.95 -6.83
N VAL A 75 -24.16 -8.98 -6.35
CA VAL A 75 -22.83 -8.66 -6.87
C VAL A 75 -21.80 -9.07 -5.83
N PRO A 76 -20.81 -9.90 -6.19
CA PRO A 76 -19.77 -10.28 -5.25
C PRO A 76 -18.94 -9.06 -4.82
N ALA A 77 -18.72 -8.90 -3.53
CA ALA A 77 -17.73 -7.98 -3.03
C ALA A 77 -16.33 -8.57 -3.28
N LEU A 78 -15.53 -7.88 -4.06
CA LEU A 78 -14.18 -8.30 -4.42
C LEU A 78 -13.16 -7.47 -3.65
N ASP A 79 -12.09 -8.12 -3.20
CA ASP A 79 -11.00 -7.47 -2.46
C ASP A 79 -10.10 -6.61 -3.37
N CYS A 80 -9.35 -5.69 -2.80
CA CYS A 80 -8.47 -4.74 -3.49
C CYS A 80 -7.56 -5.36 -4.56
N PRO A 81 -6.87 -6.49 -4.31
CA PRO A 81 -5.95 -7.09 -5.29
C PRO A 81 -6.61 -7.52 -6.59
N VAL A 82 -7.93 -7.76 -6.57
CA VAL A 82 -8.70 -8.13 -7.77
C VAL A 82 -8.73 -7.01 -8.80
N LEU A 83 -8.63 -5.77 -8.35
CA LEU A 83 -8.69 -4.59 -9.20
C LEU A 83 -7.38 -4.35 -9.96
N TYR A 84 -6.24 -4.79 -9.44
CA TYR A 84 -4.92 -4.49 -10.00
C TYR A 84 -4.68 -5.01 -11.42
N PRO A 85 -5.17 -6.21 -11.81
CA PRO A 85 -5.04 -6.69 -13.18
C PRO A 85 -5.79 -5.86 -14.22
N PHE A 86 -6.81 -5.09 -13.83
CA PHE A 86 -7.55 -4.23 -14.76
C PHE A 86 -6.74 -3.01 -15.20
N SER A 87 -5.85 -2.50 -14.35
CA SER A 87 -4.97 -1.40 -14.68
C SER A 87 -3.64 -1.50 -13.89
N PRO A 88 -2.72 -2.37 -14.31
CA PRO A 88 -1.45 -2.56 -13.59
C PRO A 88 -0.61 -1.29 -13.50
N SER A 89 -0.59 -0.50 -14.57
CA SER A 89 0.10 0.80 -14.58
C SER A 89 -0.56 1.80 -13.64
N GLY A 90 -1.89 1.88 -13.63
CA GLY A 90 -2.64 2.73 -12.71
C GLY A 90 -2.38 2.37 -11.25
N ALA A 91 -2.37 1.08 -10.92
CA ALA A 91 -2.03 0.60 -9.60
C ALA A 91 -0.63 1.05 -9.17
N MET A 92 0.37 0.90 -10.06
CA MET A 92 1.75 1.32 -9.78
C MET A 92 1.88 2.83 -9.57
N PHE A 93 1.26 3.65 -10.42
CA PHE A 93 1.27 5.10 -10.23
C PHE A 93 0.52 5.54 -8.97
N GLY A 94 -0.57 4.88 -8.62
CA GLY A 94 -1.28 5.14 -7.37
C GLY A 94 -0.43 4.83 -6.14
N PHE A 95 0.25 3.69 -6.13
CA PHE A 95 1.22 3.37 -5.09
C PHE A 95 2.34 4.39 -4.99
N LEU A 96 2.96 4.77 -6.13
CA LEU A 96 4.00 5.81 -6.14
C LEU A 96 3.48 7.16 -5.61
N GLY A 97 2.22 7.49 -5.87
CA GLY A 97 1.57 8.70 -5.32
C GLY A 97 1.33 8.63 -3.82
N SER A 98 1.03 7.45 -3.28
CA SER A 98 0.73 7.27 -1.86
C SER A 98 1.96 7.45 -0.96
N ILE A 99 3.16 7.12 -1.44
CA ILE A 99 4.40 7.18 -0.66
C ILE A 99 4.72 8.60 -0.17
N PRO A 100 4.80 9.64 -1.03
CA PRO A 100 5.09 10.99 -0.56
C PRO A 100 4.03 11.52 0.40
N ALA A 101 2.76 11.13 0.24
CA ALA A 101 1.70 11.49 1.17
C ALA A 101 1.94 10.93 2.58
N GLY A 102 2.27 9.64 2.68
CA GLY A 102 2.62 9.01 3.96
C GLY A 102 3.82 9.66 4.63
N ILE A 103 4.88 9.95 3.86
CA ILE A 103 6.08 10.63 4.36
C ILE A 103 5.76 12.04 4.87
N ILE A 104 4.99 12.83 4.11
CA ILE A 104 4.60 14.18 4.49
C ILE A 104 3.82 14.15 5.80
N VAL A 105 2.84 13.27 5.95
CA VAL A 105 2.07 13.17 7.20
C VAL A 105 2.94 12.72 8.36
N CYS A 106 3.85 11.78 8.15
CA CYS A 106 4.82 11.37 9.18
C CYS A 106 5.67 12.56 9.64
N LEU A 107 6.23 13.33 8.72
CA LEU A 107 7.03 14.53 9.04
C LEU A 107 6.20 15.61 9.74
N LEU A 108 4.95 15.81 9.31
CA LEU A 108 4.04 16.76 9.96
C LEU A 108 3.73 16.35 11.40
N THR A 109 3.49 15.07 11.67
CA THR A 109 3.22 14.60 13.04
C THR A 109 4.43 14.77 13.96
N VAL A 110 5.64 14.56 13.44
CA VAL A 110 6.88 14.80 14.19
C VAL A 110 7.10 16.30 14.41
N ALA A 111 6.94 17.13 13.38
CA ALA A 111 7.14 18.58 13.46
C ALA A 111 6.15 19.29 14.41
N LEU A 112 4.91 18.82 14.45
CA LEU A 112 3.87 19.35 15.34
C LEU A 112 3.96 18.82 16.78
N GLY A 113 4.92 17.94 17.07
CA GLY A 113 5.07 17.31 18.39
C GLY A 113 3.83 16.50 18.79
N SER A 114 3.14 15.90 17.81
CA SER A 114 1.95 15.09 18.07
C SER A 114 2.30 13.93 19.00
N SER A 115 1.41 13.60 19.92
CA SER A 115 1.55 12.41 20.78
C SER A 115 1.51 11.09 20.01
N VAL A 116 1.12 11.14 18.74
CA VAL A 116 1.03 9.99 17.84
C VAL A 116 1.81 10.28 16.58
N VAL A 117 2.84 9.48 16.32
CA VAL A 117 3.58 9.50 15.06
C VAL A 117 3.07 8.35 14.19
N VAL A 118 2.45 8.70 13.07
CA VAL A 118 1.95 7.70 12.10
C VAL A 118 3.06 7.36 11.13
N PHE A 119 3.61 6.14 11.27
CA PHE A 119 4.62 5.65 10.35
C PHE A 119 3.95 5.08 9.09
N PRO A 120 4.36 5.50 7.87
CA PRO A 120 3.77 5.01 6.64
C PRO A 120 4.15 3.54 6.40
N SER A 121 3.21 2.63 6.67
CA SER A 121 3.41 1.20 6.40
C SER A 121 3.40 0.94 4.89
N PRO A 122 4.45 0.33 4.30
CA PRO A 122 4.49 0.01 2.88
C PRO A 122 3.33 -0.87 2.42
N ILE A 123 2.82 -1.74 3.29
CA ILE A 123 1.69 -2.63 2.99
C ILE A 123 0.41 -1.81 2.81
N ILE A 124 0.10 -0.93 3.75
CA ILE A 124 -1.10 -0.07 3.68
C ILE A 124 -1.02 0.85 2.46
N LEU A 125 0.13 1.51 2.26
CA LEU A 125 0.36 2.38 1.11
C LEU A 125 0.19 1.64 -0.22
N PHE A 126 0.64 0.37 -0.28
CA PHE A 126 0.51 -0.45 -1.46
C PHE A 126 -0.96 -0.78 -1.76
N PHE A 127 -1.69 -1.32 -0.79
CA PHE A 127 -3.07 -1.74 -1.02
C PHE A 127 -4.00 -0.56 -1.31
N ASP A 128 -3.93 0.50 -0.53
CA ASP A 128 -4.74 1.70 -0.72
C ASP A 128 -4.35 2.45 -1.99
N GLY A 129 -3.07 2.75 -2.16
CA GLY A 129 -2.55 3.45 -3.32
C GLY A 129 -2.82 2.74 -4.64
N CYS A 130 -2.60 1.41 -4.70
CA CYS A 130 -2.89 0.63 -5.90
C CYS A 130 -4.38 0.63 -6.24
N THR A 131 -5.25 0.48 -5.24
CA THR A 131 -6.70 0.44 -5.44
C THR A 131 -7.21 1.76 -6.02
N ILE A 132 -6.90 2.87 -5.38
CA ILE A 132 -7.30 4.20 -5.85
C ILE A 132 -6.63 4.54 -7.18
N GLY A 133 -5.39 4.09 -7.38
CA GLY A 133 -4.67 4.28 -8.63
C GLY A 133 -5.35 3.65 -9.84
N VAL A 134 -5.94 2.47 -9.69
CA VAL A 134 -6.73 1.83 -10.76
C VAL A 134 -7.90 2.71 -11.18
N PHE A 135 -8.67 3.23 -10.22
CA PHE A 135 -9.79 4.12 -10.50
C PHE A 135 -9.32 5.47 -11.04
N GLY A 136 -8.30 6.07 -10.42
CA GLY A 136 -7.72 7.34 -10.85
C GLY A 136 -7.19 7.29 -12.28
N ASN A 137 -6.60 6.16 -12.69
CA ASN A 137 -6.13 5.96 -14.05
C ASN A 137 -7.26 5.97 -15.09
N LYS A 138 -8.43 5.45 -14.72
CA LYS A 138 -9.61 5.45 -15.60
C LYS A 138 -10.10 6.86 -15.92
N TYR A 139 -10.05 7.78 -14.96
CA TYR A 139 -10.59 9.12 -15.11
C TYR A 139 -9.56 10.17 -15.55
N GLY A 140 -8.31 10.04 -15.13
CA GLY A 140 -7.26 11.05 -15.37
C GLY A 140 -5.93 10.48 -15.87
N GLY A 141 -5.91 9.24 -16.37
CA GLY A 141 -4.69 8.57 -16.77
C GLY A 141 -3.68 8.46 -15.63
N TRP A 142 -2.39 8.37 -15.96
CA TRP A 142 -1.34 8.22 -14.95
C TRP A 142 -1.28 9.36 -13.92
N LYS A 143 -1.64 10.59 -14.33
CA LYS A 143 -1.73 11.76 -13.44
C LYS A 143 -2.87 11.60 -12.43
N GLY A 144 -4.03 11.13 -12.89
CA GLY A 144 -5.17 10.83 -12.03
C GLY A 144 -4.87 9.70 -11.04
N ALA A 145 -4.13 8.68 -11.46
CA ALA A 145 -3.69 7.61 -10.58
C ALA A 145 -2.75 8.12 -9.49
N LEU A 146 -1.77 8.91 -9.85
CA LEU A 146 -0.78 9.47 -8.93
C LEU A 146 -1.41 10.42 -7.92
N LEU A 147 -2.24 11.36 -8.39
CA LEU A 147 -2.96 12.29 -7.52
C LEU A 147 -3.99 11.58 -6.62
N GLY A 148 -4.71 10.60 -7.17
CA GLY A 148 -5.66 9.80 -6.40
C GLY A 148 -4.99 9.04 -5.26
N GLY A 149 -3.87 8.37 -5.53
CA GLY A 149 -3.07 7.68 -4.52
C GLY A 149 -2.54 8.64 -3.46
N PHE A 150 -2.04 9.82 -3.87
CA PHE A 150 -1.57 10.85 -2.94
C PHE A 150 -2.69 11.33 -2.00
N VAL A 151 -3.82 11.77 -2.57
CA VAL A 151 -4.93 12.33 -1.79
C VAL A 151 -5.55 11.29 -0.86
N SER A 152 -5.79 10.06 -1.36
CA SER A 152 -6.33 8.97 -0.55
C SER A 152 -5.44 8.65 0.64
N SER A 153 -4.16 8.45 0.39
CA SER A 153 -3.18 8.14 1.43
C SER A 153 -3.06 9.28 2.44
N PHE A 154 -3.05 10.53 1.98
CA PHE A 154 -3.01 11.69 2.86
C PHE A 154 -4.22 11.74 3.81
N ILE A 155 -5.44 11.56 3.27
CA ILE A 155 -6.68 11.53 4.06
C ILE A 155 -6.69 10.34 5.02
N ALA A 156 -6.26 9.17 4.58
CA ALA A 156 -6.23 7.97 5.42
C ALA A 156 -5.30 8.16 6.63
N HIS A 157 -4.09 8.70 6.43
CA HIS A 157 -3.15 8.94 7.52
C HIS A 157 -3.63 10.05 8.47
N LEU A 158 -4.27 11.11 7.96
CA LEU A 158 -4.92 12.13 8.81
C LEU A 158 -6.08 11.52 9.61
N GLY A 159 -6.86 10.62 8.99
CA GLY A 159 -7.93 9.89 9.65
C GLY A 159 -7.43 9.06 10.84
N ILE A 160 -6.30 8.40 10.69
CA ILE A 160 -5.65 7.64 11.77
C ILE A 160 -5.33 8.57 12.94
N ILE A 161 -4.73 9.74 12.68
CA ILE A 161 -4.38 10.70 13.72
C ILE A 161 -5.64 11.20 14.45
N ALA A 162 -6.70 11.51 13.70
CA ALA A 162 -7.96 12.02 14.28
C ALA A 162 -8.71 10.96 15.10
N LEU A 163 -8.67 9.70 14.68
CA LEU A 163 -9.38 8.59 15.33
C LEU A 163 -8.59 7.97 16.48
N TYR A 164 -7.27 8.12 16.51
CA TYR A 164 -6.41 7.51 17.51
C TYR A 164 -6.85 7.81 18.97
N PRO A 165 -7.18 9.05 19.35
CA PRO A 165 -7.63 9.33 20.72
C PRO A 165 -8.90 8.59 21.10
N MET A 166 -9.79 8.34 20.13
CA MET A 166 -11.03 7.60 20.35
C MET A 166 -10.77 6.09 20.46
N MET A 167 -9.85 5.57 19.66
CA MET A 167 -9.52 4.14 19.63
C MET A 167 -8.61 3.73 20.80
N GLY A 168 -7.70 4.60 21.22
CA GLY A 168 -6.81 4.34 22.36
C GLY A 168 -7.56 4.07 23.67
N SER A 169 -8.73 4.67 23.87
CA SER A 169 -9.61 4.39 25.01
C SER A 169 -10.31 3.03 24.92
N LEU A 170 -10.49 2.49 23.71
CA LEU A 170 -11.19 1.22 23.46
C LEU A 170 -10.26 0.01 23.51
N PHE A 171 -9.01 0.15 23.09
CA PHE A 171 -8.08 -0.96 22.92
C PHE A 171 -6.95 -1.03 23.95
N GLY A 172 -6.94 -0.12 24.92
CA GLY A 172 -5.87 -0.05 25.93
C GLY A 172 -4.54 0.47 25.36
N THR A 173 -3.69 0.93 26.24
CA THR A 173 -2.37 1.48 25.92
C THR A 173 -1.47 0.41 25.32
N GLY A 174 -1.27 0.42 24.01
CA GLY A 174 -0.27 -0.45 23.41
C GLY A 174 -0.49 -0.89 21.96
N LEU A 175 -1.63 -0.63 21.36
CA LEU A 175 -1.82 -0.91 19.95
C LEU A 175 -1.18 0.20 19.10
N MET A 176 0.02 -0.04 18.61
CA MET A 176 0.56 0.72 17.51
C MET A 176 -0.27 0.40 16.27
N LEU A 177 -1.19 1.29 15.89
CA LEU A 177 -1.98 1.18 14.65
C LEU A 177 -1.12 1.10 13.37
N SER A 178 0.19 1.32 13.49
CA SER A 178 1.18 1.10 12.42
C SER A 178 1.44 -0.38 12.10
N ASN A 179 0.90 -1.32 12.91
CA ASN A 179 1.10 -2.76 12.73
C ASN A 179 -0.18 -3.49 12.29
N ILE A 180 -1.25 -2.76 11.97
CA ILE A 180 -2.46 -3.34 11.36
C ILE A 180 -2.44 -3.14 9.87
#